data_6794f8c278e1600ab3745d37641dad76
#
_entry.id   6794f8c278e1600ab3745d37641dad76
#
_cell.length_a   1.000
_cell.length_b   1.000
_cell.length_c   1.000
_cell.angle_alpha   90.00
_cell.angle_beta   90.00
_cell.angle_gamma   90.00
#
_symmetry.space_group_name_H-M   'P 1'
#
loop_
_entity.id
_entity.type
_entity.pdbx_description
1 polymer ?
#
loop_
_entity_poly.entity_id
_entity_poly.type
_entity_poly.pdbx_seq_one_letter_code
_entity_poly.pdbx_strand_id
1 'polypeptide(L)'
;IQESGLSSTQSLGGYYGISLNPAVFEDTAVLNPFSNRKIREALNWLIDRNYVNQEIYAGGSLPRLLPITTELVEYTNLIDTARALESKYAFNAERAREAIDAEMPAMGAELGADGKWQFNGAPVVLTFLIRSDGDGTRQPMGDYVSNQLESLGFTVDRQYKTASEAFPIWQ
;
A
#
# COMPACT_ATOMS: atom_id res chain seq x y z
N ILE A 1 0.38 -12.84 27.55
CA ILE A 1 0.77 -14.27 27.37
C ILE A 1 1.94 -14.62 28.28
N GLN A 2 2.95 -13.73 28.43
CA GLN A 2 4.09 -13.99 29.33
C GLN A 2 3.69 -14.11 30.81
N GLU A 3 2.64 -13.42 31.24
CA GLU A 3 2.13 -13.48 32.62
C GLU A 3 1.33 -14.76 32.92
N SER A 4 0.87 -15.48 31.88
CA SER A 4 0.07 -16.70 32.04
C SER A 4 0.88 -17.99 32.15
N GLY A 5 2.21 -17.92 32.07
CA GLY A 5 3.10 -19.09 32.08
C GLY A 5 2.99 -19.97 30.81
N LEU A 6 2.33 -19.49 29.77
CA LEU A 6 2.21 -20.19 28.49
C LEU A 6 3.41 -19.86 27.60
N SER A 7 3.94 -20.87 26.90
CA SER A 7 4.92 -20.66 25.85
C SER A 7 4.20 -20.21 24.56
N SER A 8 4.81 -19.24 23.86
CA SER A 8 4.32 -18.80 22.55
C SER A 8 5.44 -18.86 21.51
N THR A 9 5.08 -19.20 20.28
CA THR A 9 5.99 -19.18 19.14
C THR A 9 5.39 -18.27 18.07
N GLN A 10 6.17 -17.31 17.59
CA GLN A 10 5.75 -16.44 16.50
C GLN A 10 6.01 -17.14 15.16
N SER A 11 4.99 -17.20 14.31
CA SER A 11 5.13 -17.64 12.91
C SER A 11 5.07 -16.43 11.98
N LEU A 12 6.06 -16.30 11.10
CA LEU A 12 6.18 -15.20 10.13
C LEU A 12 5.86 -15.66 8.69
N GLY A 13 5.11 -16.75 8.52
CA GLY A 13 4.81 -17.36 7.23
C GLY A 13 3.87 -16.56 6.33
N GLY A 14 2.93 -15.81 6.91
CA GLY A 14 2.00 -14.95 6.17
C GLY A 14 2.58 -13.58 5.80
N TYR A 15 1.96 -12.90 4.84
CA TYR A 15 2.23 -11.49 4.57
C TYR A 15 0.94 -10.76 4.17
N TYR A 16 0.94 -9.46 4.42
CA TYR A 16 -0.09 -8.54 3.94
C TYR A 16 0.51 -7.61 2.89
N GLY A 17 -0.26 -7.29 1.89
CA GLY A 17 0.14 -6.41 0.81
C GLY A 17 -1.03 -5.61 0.28
N ILE A 18 -0.72 -4.61 -0.54
CA ILE A 18 -1.69 -3.82 -1.28
C ILE A 18 -1.73 -4.38 -2.69
N SER A 19 -2.91 -4.81 -3.13
CA SER A 19 -3.14 -5.18 -4.52
C SER A 19 -3.60 -3.94 -5.29
N LEU A 20 -2.96 -3.67 -6.42
CA LEU A 20 -3.26 -2.53 -7.29
C LEU A 20 -3.84 -3.05 -8.61
N ASN A 21 -4.95 -2.48 -9.05
CA ASN A 21 -5.50 -2.77 -10.38
C ASN A 21 -4.68 -2.02 -11.45
N PRO A 22 -3.92 -2.70 -12.32
CA PRO A 22 -3.11 -2.06 -13.35
C PRO A 22 -3.86 -1.78 -14.65
N ALA A 23 -5.15 -2.09 -14.72
CA ALA A 23 -5.93 -1.98 -15.95
C ALA A 23 -6.09 -0.52 -16.38
N VAL A 24 -6.06 -0.27 -17.67
CA VAL A 24 -6.61 0.94 -18.26
C VAL A 24 -8.12 0.78 -18.33
N PHE A 25 -8.87 1.75 -17.82
CA PHE A 25 -10.33 1.67 -17.84
C PHE A 25 -10.86 1.88 -19.27
N GLU A 26 -11.95 1.17 -19.63
CA GLU A 26 -12.67 1.36 -20.90
C GLU A 26 -13.35 2.74 -20.96
N ASP A 27 -13.85 3.20 -19.81
CA ASP A 27 -14.37 4.56 -19.67
C ASP A 27 -13.22 5.58 -19.67
N THR A 28 -13.07 6.27 -20.77
CA THR A 28 -12.03 7.30 -20.97
C THR A 28 -12.28 8.59 -20.19
N ALA A 29 -13.43 8.73 -19.53
CA ALA A 29 -13.72 9.85 -18.63
C ALA A 29 -13.06 9.67 -17.27
N VAL A 30 -12.64 8.45 -16.92
CA VAL A 30 -12.07 8.11 -15.60
C VAL A 30 -10.62 7.69 -15.76
N LEU A 31 -9.75 8.25 -14.91
CA LEU A 31 -8.34 7.90 -14.87
C LEU A 31 -8.06 6.86 -13.79
N ASN A 32 -7.42 5.75 -14.17
CA ASN A 32 -6.76 4.86 -13.21
C ASN A 32 -5.26 5.18 -13.15
N PRO A 33 -4.76 5.89 -12.12
CA PRO A 33 -3.35 6.22 -12.01
C PRO A 33 -2.47 4.96 -11.87
N PHE A 34 -3.02 3.88 -11.33
CA PHE A 34 -2.28 2.62 -11.17
C PHE A 34 -2.10 1.84 -12.49
N SER A 35 -2.63 2.29 -13.61
CA SER A 35 -2.22 1.80 -14.92
C SER A 35 -0.76 2.17 -15.24
N ASN A 36 -0.25 3.27 -14.68
CA ASN A 36 1.14 3.68 -14.79
C ASN A 36 2.05 2.91 -13.80
N ARG A 37 3.06 2.24 -14.35
CA ARG A 37 4.02 1.45 -13.55
C ARG A 37 4.80 2.31 -12.54
N LYS A 38 5.20 3.52 -12.91
CA LYS A 38 6.00 4.38 -12.04
C LYS A 38 5.20 4.89 -10.84
N ILE A 39 3.89 5.14 -11.03
CA ILE A 39 2.99 5.47 -9.93
C ILE A 39 2.87 4.28 -8.97
N ARG A 40 2.72 3.05 -9.48
CA ARG A 40 2.74 1.85 -8.61
C ARG A 40 4.08 1.68 -7.88
N GLU A 41 5.20 1.97 -8.55
CA GLU A 41 6.53 1.91 -7.93
C GLU A 41 6.67 2.96 -6.81
N ALA A 42 6.11 4.15 -6.97
CA ALA A 42 6.16 5.24 -5.99
C ALA A 42 5.54 4.85 -4.63
N LEU A 43 4.54 3.97 -4.61
CA LEU A 43 3.94 3.50 -3.36
C LEU A 43 4.91 2.74 -2.46
N ASN A 44 6.00 2.20 -3.01
CA ASN A 44 7.02 1.57 -2.18
C ASN A 44 7.77 2.59 -1.31
N TRP A 45 7.95 3.81 -1.79
CA TRP A 45 8.55 4.90 -1.02
C TRP A 45 7.54 5.61 -0.11
N LEU A 46 6.25 5.55 -0.46
CA LEU A 46 5.18 6.23 0.28
C LEU A 46 4.84 5.52 1.60
N ILE A 47 4.88 4.19 1.61
CA ILE A 47 4.43 3.39 2.75
C ILE A 47 5.60 3.09 3.68
N ASP A 48 5.57 3.69 4.88
CA ASP A 48 6.52 3.38 5.95
C ASP A 48 6.15 2.05 6.63
N ARG A 49 6.84 0.99 6.21
CA ARG A 49 6.62 -0.36 6.74
C ARG A 49 7.07 -0.49 8.20
N ASN A 50 8.03 0.35 8.65
CA ASN A 50 8.45 0.36 10.05
C ASN A 50 7.38 0.99 10.93
N TYR A 51 6.77 2.10 10.49
CA TYR A 51 5.61 2.69 11.15
C TYR A 51 4.46 1.66 11.27
N VAL A 52 4.11 0.99 10.19
CA VAL A 52 3.08 -0.06 10.20
C VAL A 52 3.42 -1.15 11.21
N ASN A 53 4.68 -1.63 11.23
CA ASN A 53 5.10 -2.63 12.20
C ASN A 53 4.99 -2.13 13.65
N GLN A 54 5.46 -0.93 13.95
CA GLN A 54 5.51 -0.43 15.34
C GLN A 54 4.14 0.01 15.84
N GLU A 55 3.42 0.81 15.06
CA GLU A 55 2.20 1.47 15.53
C GLU A 55 0.93 0.63 15.32
N ILE A 56 0.91 -0.23 14.31
CA ILE A 56 -0.28 -1.03 14.00
C ILE A 56 -0.14 -2.47 14.50
N TYR A 57 1.06 -3.05 14.34
CA TYR A 57 1.32 -4.43 14.75
C TYR A 57 2.04 -4.54 16.09
N ALA A 58 2.29 -3.44 16.80
CA ALA A 58 3.00 -3.39 18.08
C ALA A 58 4.32 -4.19 18.05
N GLY A 59 5.08 -4.11 16.96
CA GLY A 59 6.32 -4.86 16.73
C GLY A 59 6.12 -6.34 16.39
N GLY A 60 4.88 -6.80 16.25
CA GLY A 60 4.55 -8.20 15.99
C GLY A 60 4.70 -8.66 14.54
N SER A 61 5.19 -7.80 13.65
CA SER A 61 5.41 -8.12 12.23
C SER A 61 6.83 -7.78 11.79
N LEU A 62 7.18 -8.11 10.55
CA LEU A 62 8.44 -7.69 9.94
C LEU A 62 8.17 -6.99 8.60
N PRO A 63 8.77 -5.81 8.36
CA PRO A 63 8.76 -5.19 7.04
C PRO A 63 9.30 -6.14 5.98
N ARG A 64 8.63 -6.21 4.82
CA ARG A 64 8.99 -7.17 3.78
C ARG A 64 8.82 -6.54 2.40
N LEU A 65 9.79 -6.77 1.52
CA LEU A 65 9.74 -6.38 0.11
C LEU A 65 9.69 -7.59 -0.84
N LEU A 66 10.14 -8.75 -0.38
CA LEU A 66 9.99 -10.00 -1.10
C LEU A 66 8.87 -10.84 -0.46
N PRO A 67 8.09 -11.59 -1.24
CA PRO A 67 7.04 -12.47 -0.71
C PRO A 67 7.62 -13.76 -0.09
N ILE A 68 8.84 -13.71 0.41
CA ILE A 68 9.58 -14.83 1.00
C ILE A 68 9.93 -14.45 2.44
N THR A 69 9.70 -15.37 3.38
CA THR A 69 10.05 -15.13 4.78
C THR A 69 11.55 -15.22 5.00
N THR A 70 12.07 -14.40 5.92
CA THR A 70 13.50 -14.38 6.30
C THR A 70 13.97 -15.68 6.93
N GLU A 71 13.06 -16.54 7.36
CA GLU A 71 13.35 -17.83 8.00
C GLU A 71 13.65 -18.95 6.99
N LEU A 72 13.35 -18.73 5.70
CA LEU A 72 13.59 -19.71 4.66
C LEU A 72 15.02 -19.63 4.09
N VAL A 73 15.58 -20.78 3.72
CA VAL A 73 16.90 -20.86 3.08
C VAL A 73 16.94 -20.07 1.78
N GLU A 74 15.83 -20.03 1.04
CA GLU A 74 15.68 -19.27 -0.19
C GLU A 74 15.90 -17.76 0.02
N TYR A 75 15.53 -17.23 1.20
CA TYR A 75 15.82 -15.83 1.53
C TYR A 75 17.33 -15.59 1.66
N THR A 76 18.06 -16.53 2.26
CA THR A 76 19.52 -16.45 2.39
C THR A 76 20.20 -16.39 1.02
N ASN A 77 19.69 -17.14 0.05
CA ASN A 77 20.20 -17.11 -1.32
C ASN A 77 19.90 -15.81 -2.07
N LEU A 78 18.92 -15.04 -1.58
CA LEU A 78 18.49 -13.75 -2.15
C LEU A 78 18.90 -12.55 -1.31
N ILE A 79 19.76 -12.75 -0.30
CA ILE A 79 20.05 -11.70 0.70
C ILE A 79 20.57 -10.40 0.07
N ASP A 80 21.45 -10.46 -0.92
CA ASP A 80 21.99 -9.29 -1.59
C ASP A 80 20.90 -8.55 -2.36
N THR A 81 20.02 -9.29 -3.05
CA THR A 81 18.85 -8.71 -3.74
C THR A 81 17.88 -8.11 -2.76
N ALA A 82 17.59 -8.78 -1.65
CA ALA A 82 16.71 -8.26 -0.60
C ALA A 82 17.26 -6.94 -0.04
N ARG A 83 18.53 -6.88 0.30
CA ARG A 83 19.19 -5.68 0.79
C ARG A 83 19.22 -4.53 -0.22
N ALA A 84 19.46 -4.83 -1.48
CA ALA A 84 19.40 -3.83 -2.55
C ALA A 84 17.98 -3.26 -2.69
N LEU A 85 16.94 -4.09 -2.61
CA LEU A 85 15.55 -3.65 -2.66
C LEU A 85 15.16 -2.85 -1.41
N GLU A 86 15.56 -3.27 -0.22
CA GLU A 86 15.33 -2.55 1.03
C GLU A 86 15.94 -1.13 0.98
N SER A 87 17.17 -1.03 0.47
CA SER A 87 17.82 0.27 0.28
C SER A 87 17.13 1.12 -0.80
N LYS A 88 16.80 0.51 -1.94
CA LYS A 88 16.13 1.20 -3.06
C LYS A 88 14.77 1.76 -2.66
N TYR A 89 13.99 0.99 -1.90
CA TYR A 89 12.61 1.27 -1.53
C TYR A 89 12.45 1.63 -0.05
N ALA A 90 13.52 2.11 0.59
CA ALA A 90 13.42 2.74 1.89
C ALA A 90 12.37 3.87 1.87
N PHE A 91 11.60 3.99 2.95
CA PHE A 91 10.57 5.03 3.05
C PHE A 91 11.14 6.42 2.74
N ASN A 92 10.48 7.11 1.82
CA ASN A 92 10.82 8.47 1.42
C ASN A 92 9.58 9.12 0.78
N ALA A 93 8.77 9.79 1.60
CA ALA A 93 7.52 10.41 1.15
C ALA A 93 7.74 11.52 0.11
N GLU A 94 8.87 12.25 0.18
CA GLU A 94 9.22 13.28 -0.78
C GLU A 94 9.48 12.69 -2.17
N ARG A 95 10.29 11.63 -2.23
CA ARG A 95 10.53 10.90 -3.48
C ARG A 95 9.25 10.31 -4.08
N ALA A 96 8.35 9.81 -3.23
CA ALA A 96 7.05 9.33 -3.68
C ALA A 96 6.23 10.46 -4.30
N ARG A 97 6.20 11.63 -3.66
CA ARG A 97 5.53 12.83 -4.17
C ARG A 97 6.12 13.26 -5.50
N GLU A 98 7.44 13.42 -5.60
CA GLU A 98 8.12 13.80 -6.84
C GLU A 98 7.76 12.87 -8.01
N ALA A 99 7.73 11.57 -7.76
CA ALA A 99 7.36 10.59 -8.78
C ALA A 99 5.90 10.72 -9.23
N ILE A 100 4.98 10.96 -8.29
CA ILE A 100 3.55 11.16 -8.59
C ILE A 100 3.35 12.48 -9.34
N ASP A 101 3.97 13.57 -8.88
CA ASP A 101 3.86 14.91 -9.47
C ASP A 101 4.41 14.94 -10.91
N ALA A 102 5.39 14.09 -11.21
CA ALA A 102 5.92 13.94 -12.57
C ALA A 102 5.01 13.11 -13.50
N GLU A 103 4.39 12.06 -12.99
CA GLU A 103 3.67 11.08 -13.81
C GLU A 103 2.19 11.43 -14.01
N MET A 104 1.53 12.06 -13.02
CA MET A 104 0.12 12.42 -13.13
C MET A 104 -0.18 13.39 -14.28
N PRO A 105 0.60 14.47 -14.49
CA PRO A 105 0.42 15.34 -15.67
C PRO A 105 0.68 14.62 -16.99
N ALA A 106 1.63 13.68 -17.02
CA ALA A 106 1.91 12.87 -18.22
C ALA A 106 0.72 11.96 -18.60
N MET A 107 -0.16 11.67 -17.65
CA MET A 107 -1.41 10.93 -17.86
C MET A 107 -2.61 11.85 -18.15
N GLY A 108 -2.41 13.17 -18.24
CA GLY A 108 -3.46 14.15 -18.51
C GLY A 108 -4.21 14.63 -17.27
N ALA A 109 -3.71 14.32 -16.07
CA ALA A 109 -4.28 14.83 -14.84
C ALA A 109 -3.67 16.20 -14.46
N GLU A 110 -4.44 17.02 -13.76
CA GLU A 110 -4.03 18.34 -13.28
C GLU A 110 -4.25 18.44 -11.78
N LEU A 111 -3.38 19.16 -11.09
CA LEU A 111 -3.56 19.43 -9.66
C LEU A 111 -4.49 20.64 -9.51
N GLY A 112 -5.67 20.43 -8.91
CA GLY A 112 -6.63 21.48 -8.65
C GLY A 112 -6.17 22.48 -7.60
N ALA A 113 -6.84 23.62 -7.50
CA ALA A 113 -6.55 24.66 -6.50
C ALA A 113 -6.76 24.17 -5.05
N ASP A 114 -7.51 23.11 -4.86
CA ASP A 114 -7.76 22.42 -3.58
C ASP A 114 -6.65 21.39 -3.23
N GLY A 115 -5.63 21.28 -4.09
CA GLY A 115 -4.53 20.32 -3.94
C GLY A 115 -4.94 18.89 -4.26
N LYS A 116 -6.04 18.67 -5.00
CA LYS A 116 -6.50 17.36 -5.41
C LYS A 116 -6.28 17.13 -6.91
N TRP A 117 -5.88 15.90 -7.26
CA TRP A 117 -5.75 15.50 -8.65
C TRP A 117 -7.11 15.44 -9.33
N GLN A 118 -7.18 16.04 -10.51
CA GLN A 118 -8.36 16.07 -11.37
C GLN A 118 -8.02 15.53 -12.76
N PHE A 119 -8.98 14.89 -13.40
CA PHE A 119 -8.89 14.41 -14.76
C PHE A 119 -10.20 14.74 -15.48
N ASN A 120 -10.14 15.40 -16.64
CA ASN A 120 -11.32 15.90 -17.36
C ASN A 120 -12.25 16.77 -16.49
N GLY A 121 -11.70 17.53 -15.53
CA GLY A 121 -12.47 18.38 -14.63
C GLY A 121 -13.16 17.65 -13.46
N ALA A 122 -12.92 16.36 -13.29
CA ALA A 122 -13.45 15.57 -12.19
C ALA A 122 -12.31 15.07 -11.28
N PRO A 123 -12.55 14.89 -9.97
CA PRO A 123 -11.54 14.34 -9.06
C PRO A 123 -11.07 12.94 -9.48
N VAL A 124 -9.77 12.68 -9.38
CA VAL A 124 -9.22 11.32 -9.49
C VAL A 124 -9.50 10.58 -8.19
N VAL A 125 -10.49 9.69 -8.21
CA VAL A 125 -10.93 8.92 -7.05
C VAL A 125 -10.32 7.53 -7.04
N LEU A 126 -9.66 7.18 -5.94
CA LEU A 126 -9.15 5.83 -5.69
C LEU A 126 -10.13 5.08 -4.79
N THR A 127 -10.84 4.10 -5.32
CA THR A 127 -11.64 3.20 -4.49
C THR A 127 -10.72 2.21 -3.81
N PHE A 128 -10.63 2.29 -2.49
CA PHE A 128 -9.78 1.43 -1.68
C PHE A 128 -10.60 0.48 -0.83
N LEU A 129 -10.55 -0.80 -1.17
CA LEU A 129 -11.21 -1.86 -0.44
C LEU A 129 -10.39 -2.21 0.81
N ILE A 130 -10.94 -1.92 1.97
CA ILE A 130 -10.31 -2.11 3.28
C ILE A 130 -11.07 -3.19 4.03
N ARG A 131 -10.36 -4.25 4.41
CA ARG A 131 -10.98 -5.30 5.22
C ARG A 131 -11.20 -4.82 6.66
N SER A 132 -12.43 -4.94 7.16
CA SER A 132 -12.84 -4.44 8.48
C SER A 132 -12.95 -5.52 9.56
N ASP A 133 -12.81 -6.80 9.18
CA ASP A 133 -12.84 -7.95 10.10
C ASP A 133 -11.45 -8.57 10.30
N GLY A 134 -11.33 -9.50 11.25
CA GLY A 134 -10.10 -10.23 11.56
C GLY A 134 -9.48 -9.81 12.89
N ASP A 135 -8.15 -9.61 12.90
CA ASP A 135 -7.36 -9.34 14.10
C ASP A 135 -7.33 -7.86 14.54
N GLY A 136 -8.09 -7.00 13.89
CA GLY A 136 -8.17 -5.57 14.21
C GLY A 136 -7.05 -4.71 13.59
N THR A 137 -6.07 -5.31 12.88
CA THR A 137 -4.93 -4.56 12.30
C THR A 137 -5.21 -4.03 10.90
N ARG A 138 -6.14 -4.65 10.16
CA ARG A 138 -6.36 -4.37 8.74
C ARG A 138 -7.00 -3.02 8.48
N GLN A 139 -7.97 -2.63 9.30
CA GLN A 139 -8.61 -1.33 9.16
C GLN A 139 -7.63 -0.19 9.47
N PRO A 140 -6.90 -0.15 10.61
CA PRO A 140 -5.88 0.87 10.86
C PRO A 140 -4.79 0.94 9.76
N MET A 141 -4.40 -0.20 9.21
CA MET A 141 -3.45 -0.25 8.09
C MET A 141 -4.05 0.36 6.82
N GLY A 142 -5.30 0.05 6.49
CA GLY A 142 -6.01 0.65 5.35
C GLY A 142 -6.18 2.15 5.52
N ASP A 143 -6.51 2.62 6.72
CA ASP A 143 -6.63 4.04 7.05
C ASP A 143 -5.30 4.77 6.91
N TYR A 144 -4.21 4.17 7.40
CA TYR A 144 -2.87 4.70 7.23
C TYR A 144 -2.52 4.88 5.75
N VAL A 145 -2.72 3.83 4.93
CA VAL A 145 -2.44 3.89 3.49
C VAL A 145 -3.29 4.95 2.79
N SER A 146 -4.58 5.03 3.13
CA SER A 146 -5.48 6.04 2.60
C SER A 146 -5.00 7.45 2.92
N ASN A 147 -4.59 7.72 4.16
CA ASN A 147 -4.05 9.01 4.58
C ASN A 147 -2.77 9.37 3.79
N GLN A 148 -1.90 8.38 3.53
CA GLN A 148 -0.70 8.60 2.71
C GLN A 148 -1.08 8.98 1.26
N LEU A 149 -2.04 8.30 0.65
CA LEU A 149 -2.53 8.61 -0.70
C LEU A 149 -3.18 10.00 -0.75
N GLU A 150 -4.00 10.34 0.24
CA GLU A 150 -4.65 11.66 0.34
C GLU A 150 -3.62 12.78 0.52
N SER A 151 -2.51 12.53 1.21
CA SER A 151 -1.41 13.48 1.36
C SER A 151 -0.74 13.82 0.03
N LEU A 152 -0.81 12.93 -0.96
CA LEU A 152 -0.31 13.13 -2.33
C LEU A 152 -1.33 13.76 -3.28
N GLY A 153 -2.51 14.16 -2.77
CA GLY A 153 -3.55 14.83 -3.56
C GLY A 153 -4.59 13.90 -4.17
N PHE A 154 -4.58 12.62 -3.90
CA PHE A 154 -5.66 11.73 -4.33
C PHE A 154 -6.91 11.93 -3.48
N THR A 155 -8.08 11.65 -4.05
CA THR A 155 -9.31 11.43 -3.30
C THR A 155 -9.48 9.95 -3.07
N VAL A 156 -9.65 9.51 -1.81
CA VAL A 156 -9.76 8.08 -1.49
C VAL A 156 -11.17 7.75 -1.01
N ASP A 157 -11.87 6.90 -1.76
CA ASP A 157 -13.13 6.29 -1.36
C ASP A 157 -12.84 5.00 -0.58
N ARG A 158 -12.94 5.08 0.76
CA ARG A 158 -12.62 3.98 1.68
C ARG A 158 -13.80 3.04 1.82
N GLN A 159 -13.70 1.87 1.25
CA GLN A 159 -14.72 0.82 1.28
C GLN A 159 -14.39 -0.21 2.37
N TYR A 160 -14.97 -0.04 3.56
CA TYR A 160 -14.80 -1.00 4.65
C TYR A 160 -15.73 -2.20 4.45
N LYS A 161 -15.15 -3.39 4.32
CA LYS A 161 -15.90 -4.62 4.06
C LYS A 161 -15.35 -5.80 4.86
N THR A 162 -16.22 -6.69 5.28
CA THR A 162 -15.82 -8.01 5.80
C THR A 162 -15.20 -8.86 4.70
N ALA A 163 -14.52 -9.94 5.04
CA ALA A 163 -13.96 -10.87 4.06
C ALA A 163 -15.02 -11.39 3.08
N SER A 164 -16.20 -11.76 3.60
CA SER A 164 -17.30 -12.29 2.77
C SER A 164 -17.86 -11.28 1.78
N GLU A 165 -17.88 -9.99 2.15
CA GLU A 165 -18.33 -8.91 1.26
C GLU A 165 -17.26 -8.49 0.25
N ALA A 166 -15.98 -8.60 0.63
CA ALA A 166 -14.87 -8.22 -0.22
C ALA A 166 -14.56 -9.27 -1.29
N PHE A 167 -14.70 -10.56 -0.96
CA PHE A 167 -14.35 -11.68 -1.84
C PHE A 167 -14.97 -11.59 -3.24
N PRO A 168 -16.28 -11.29 -3.43
CA PRO A 168 -16.88 -11.19 -4.75
C PRO A 168 -16.41 -9.98 -5.58
N ILE A 169 -15.71 -9.02 -4.96
CA ILE A 169 -15.30 -7.79 -5.63
C ILE A 169 -13.93 -7.96 -6.30
N TRP A 170 -13.04 -8.77 -5.72
CA TRP A 170 -11.66 -8.87 -6.16
C TRP A 170 -11.29 -10.25 -6.74
N GLN A 171 -12.23 -11.20 -6.83
CA GLN A 171 -12.11 -12.43 -7.61
C GLN A 171 -12.60 -12.22 -9.03
#